data_966cfb0946bf45e4619c34e3302fa027
#
_entry.id   966cfb0946bf45e4619c34e3302fa027
#
_cell.length_a   1.000
_cell.length_b   1.000
_cell.length_c   1.000
_cell.angle_alpha   90.00
_cell.angle_beta   90.00
_cell.angle_gamma   90.00
#
_symmetry.space_group_name_H-M   'P 1'
#
loop_
_entity.id
_entity.type
_entity.pdbx_description
1 polymer ?
#
loop_
_entity_poly.entity_id
_entity_poly.type
_entity_poly.pdbx_seq_one_letter_code
_entity_poly.pdbx_strand_id
1 'polypeptide(L)'
;MNLRRILVQAAALLTLLSLFQWTHAQDKPLIKAFGATPPKSVAYIGNSFFYFNNGIISHLAPMVAEGMKGHPYRQSMITISGSGFDWHDVDSYFRPNAIGKYSFAADNSVVFNQNSGPLFEASVLMDCSQCPIHPTMKSVFHEYAKKHSDTVRKHGSVPVFFMSWAYQDKPEMTQALADAYTAAGNANQVLVIPAGLAFARSIAAKPGVNLYAPDKRHPSVEGTYLSAATTYATLFNRSPVGLKFNAGLNPEVVAHLQQVAWDTVQQYLGR
;
A
#
# COMPACT_ATOMS: atom_id res chain seq x y z
N MET A 1 -18.89 61.78 6.16
CA MET A 1 -18.66 60.31 6.33
C MET A 1 -17.26 60.02 5.83
N ASN A 2 -16.33 59.67 6.70
CA ASN A 2 -14.89 59.75 6.44
C ASN A 2 -14.40 58.59 5.54
N LEU A 3 -13.82 58.91 4.40
CA LEU A 3 -13.27 57.98 3.38
C LEU A 3 -12.32 56.93 4.01
N ARG A 4 -11.59 57.27 5.07
CA ARG A 4 -10.73 56.38 5.84
C ARG A 4 -11.48 55.21 6.55
N ARG A 5 -12.75 55.45 6.99
CA ARG A 5 -13.57 54.40 7.63
C ARG A 5 -14.09 53.39 6.63
N ILE A 6 -14.37 53.81 5.40
CA ILE A 6 -14.85 52.94 4.32
C ILE A 6 -13.69 52.03 3.84
N LEU A 7 -12.47 52.55 3.74
CA LEU A 7 -11.28 51.75 3.33
C LEU A 7 -10.89 50.73 4.39
N VAL A 8 -11.02 51.03 5.67
CA VAL A 8 -10.70 50.05 6.75
C VAL A 8 -11.76 48.95 6.82
N GLN A 9 -13.04 49.28 6.57
CA GLN A 9 -14.11 48.28 6.55
C GLN A 9 -14.02 47.36 5.29
N ALA A 10 -13.64 47.92 4.13
CA ALA A 10 -13.42 47.13 2.91
C ALA A 10 -12.19 46.20 3.03
N ALA A 11 -11.11 46.64 3.69
CA ALA A 11 -9.96 45.81 3.96
C ALA A 11 -10.25 44.68 4.97
N ALA A 12 -11.07 44.91 5.97
CA ALA A 12 -11.50 43.90 6.93
C ALA A 12 -12.45 42.86 6.34
N LEU A 13 -13.31 43.22 5.36
CA LEU A 13 -14.12 42.26 4.62
C LEU A 13 -13.32 41.40 3.64
N LEU A 14 -12.30 41.95 3.00
CA LEU A 14 -11.42 41.22 2.10
C LEU A 14 -10.52 40.22 2.84
N THR A 15 -10.11 40.49 4.07
CA THR A 15 -9.33 39.56 4.91
C THR A 15 -10.20 38.45 5.51
N LEU A 16 -11.51 38.63 5.67
CA LEU A 16 -12.41 37.57 6.13
C LEU A 16 -12.84 36.60 5.01
N LEU A 17 -12.78 37.01 3.75
CA LEU A 17 -13.09 36.16 2.59
C LEU A 17 -11.93 35.25 2.18
N SER A 18 -10.68 35.52 2.62
CA SER A 18 -9.52 34.69 2.32
C SER A 18 -9.32 33.51 3.28
N LEU A 19 -10.16 33.34 4.30
CA LEU A 19 -10.06 32.26 5.29
C LEU A 19 -11.02 31.07 5.04
N PHE A 20 -11.83 31.11 3.99
CA PHE A 20 -12.52 29.92 3.51
C PHE A 20 -11.61 29.14 2.55
N GLN A 21 -10.47 28.66 3.02
CA GLN A 21 -9.87 27.48 2.42
C GLN A 21 -10.83 26.33 2.74
N TRP A 22 -11.48 25.83 1.71
CA TRP A 22 -12.18 24.56 1.77
C TRP A 22 -11.10 23.51 2.08
N THR A 23 -10.87 23.23 3.35
CA THR A 23 -10.20 22.01 3.73
C THR A 23 -11.16 20.90 3.34
N HIS A 24 -11.01 20.34 2.14
CA HIS A 24 -11.61 19.05 1.87
C HIS A 24 -11.08 18.12 2.97
N ALA A 25 -11.95 17.78 3.91
CA ALA A 25 -11.61 16.75 4.88
C ALA A 25 -11.30 15.51 4.08
N GLN A 26 -10.06 15.01 4.21
CA GLN A 26 -9.67 13.77 3.56
C GLN A 26 -10.69 12.69 3.94
N ASP A 27 -11.22 12.00 2.95
CA ASP A 27 -12.09 10.87 3.18
C ASP A 27 -11.37 9.84 4.05
N LYS A 28 -12.03 9.41 5.13
CA LYS A 28 -11.46 8.37 6.00
C LYS A 28 -11.77 6.99 5.40
N PRO A 29 -10.86 6.03 5.53
CA PRO A 29 -11.13 4.68 5.08
C PRO A 29 -12.28 4.05 5.86
N LEU A 30 -13.23 3.44 5.15
CA LEU A 30 -14.36 2.73 5.76
C LEU A 30 -13.93 1.37 6.30
N ILE A 31 -13.07 0.66 5.57
CA ILE A 31 -12.53 -0.63 5.98
C ILE A 31 -11.26 -0.42 6.79
N LYS A 32 -11.29 -0.84 8.05
CA LYS A 32 -10.22 -0.57 9.02
C LYS A 32 -9.40 -1.79 9.39
N ALA A 33 -9.82 -2.99 9.00
CA ALA A 33 -9.12 -4.24 9.31
C ALA A 33 -9.28 -5.24 8.17
N PHE A 34 -8.32 -6.14 8.03
CA PHE A 34 -8.39 -7.24 7.06
C PHE A 34 -9.54 -8.21 7.36
N GLY A 35 -9.76 -8.50 8.63
CA GLY A 35 -10.79 -9.42 9.11
C GLY A 35 -10.47 -9.86 10.55
N ALA A 36 -11.19 -10.86 11.03
CA ALA A 36 -11.00 -11.39 12.39
C ALA A 36 -9.69 -12.17 12.53
N THR A 37 -9.23 -12.82 11.44
CA THR A 37 -7.99 -13.61 11.42
C THR A 37 -7.02 -13.07 10.36
N PRO A 38 -5.73 -12.96 10.67
CA PRO A 38 -4.73 -12.56 9.71
C PRO A 38 -4.59 -13.58 8.57
N PRO A 39 -4.25 -13.13 7.34
CA PRO A 39 -4.13 -14.02 6.18
C PRO A 39 -2.92 -14.96 6.31
N LYS A 40 -3.11 -16.23 5.92
CA LYS A 40 -2.05 -17.26 5.85
C LYS A 40 -1.43 -17.37 4.46
N SER A 41 -2.10 -16.88 3.43
CA SER A 41 -1.60 -16.89 2.06
C SER A 41 -1.97 -15.58 1.36
N VAL A 42 -0.97 -14.92 0.77
CA VAL A 42 -1.13 -13.59 0.17
C VAL A 42 -0.51 -13.55 -1.22
N ALA A 43 -1.28 -13.07 -2.22
CA ALA A 43 -0.75 -12.67 -3.51
C ALA A 43 -0.44 -11.18 -3.52
N TYR A 44 0.72 -10.78 -4.04
CA TYR A 44 1.11 -9.40 -4.31
C TYR A 44 1.10 -9.18 -5.81
N ILE A 45 0.11 -8.46 -6.31
CA ILE A 45 -0.14 -8.25 -7.74
C ILE A 45 0.16 -6.79 -8.06
N GLY A 46 1.13 -6.52 -8.94
CA GLY A 46 1.54 -5.15 -9.27
C GLY A 46 2.79 -5.10 -10.14
N ASN A 47 3.71 -4.22 -9.80
CA ASN A 47 4.84 -3.88 -10.65
C ASN A 47 6.17 -3.81 -9.89
N SER A 48 7.13 -3.06 -10.44
CA SER A 48 8.49 -2.93 -9.90
C SER A 48 8.56 -2.39 -8.47
N PHE A 49 7.58 -1.64 -8.00
CA PHE A 49 7.56 -1.16 -6.63
C PHE A 49 7.46 -2.31 -5.62
N PHE A 50 6.95 -3.47 -6.03
CA PHE A 50 6.95 -4.65 -5.18
C PHE A 50 8.24 -5.47 -5.23
N TYR A 51 8.95 -5.51 -6.37
CA TYR A 51 10.09 -6.43 -6.51
C TYR A 51 11.48 -5.81 -6.30
N PHE A 52 11.61 -4.47 -6.20
CA PHE A 52 12.90 -3.85 -5.89
C PHE A 52 13.46 -4.34 -4.55
N ASN A 53 14.80 -4.38 -4.43
CA ASN A 53 15.53 -4.80 -3.23
C ASN A 53 15.11 -6.19 -2.71
N ASN A 54 15.10 -7.18 -3.58
CA ASN A 54 14.63 -8.55 -3.35
C ASN A 54 13.12 -8.66 -3.08
N GLY A 55 12.37 -7.60 -3.32
CA GLY A 55 10.93 -7.52 -3.18
C GLY A 55 10.42 -7.34 -1.75
N ILE A 56 9.29 -6.68 -1.64
CA ILE A 56 8.59 -6.44 -0.37
C ILE A 56 8.38 -7.75 0.42
N ILE A 57 8.17 -8.86 -0.29
CA ILE A 57 7.89 -10.16 0.31
C ILE A 57 9.08 -10.71 1.10
N SER A 58 10.33 -10.46 0.68
CA SER A 58 11.52 -10.90 1.40
C SER A 58 11.76 -10.12 2.68
N HIS A 59 11.22 -8.93 2.81
CA HIS A 59 11.23 -8.14 4.03
C HIS A 59 10.06 -8.48 4.96
N LEU A 60 8.89 -8.74 4.39
CA LEU A 60 7.69 -9.01 5.17
C LEU A 60 7.68 -10.41 5.81
N ALA A 61 8.15 -11.44 5.10
CA ALA A 61 8.14 -12.82 5.63
C ALA A 61 8.89 -12.96 6.96
N PRO A 62 10.13 -12.46 7.12
CA PRO A 62 10.81 -12.51 8.41
C PRO A 62 10.12 -11.68 9.50
N MET A 63 9.49 -10.54 9.17
CA MET A 63 8.68 -9.78 10.13
C MET A 63 7.49 -10.60 10.66
N VAL A 64 6.80 -11.31 9.76
CA VAL A 64 5.68 -12.18 10.13
C VAL A 64 6.19 -13.38 10.96
N ALA A 65 7.26 -14.03 10.53
CA ALA A 65 7.82 -15.17 11.26
C ALA A 65 8.26 -14.80 12.68
N GLU A 66 8.82 -13.62 12.87
CA GLU A 66 9.23 -13.11 14.18
C GLU A 66 8.05 -12.66 15.04
N GLY A 67 7.20 -11.80 14.49
CA GLY A 67 6.14 -11.12 15.26
C GLY A 67 4.89 -11.97 15.43
N MET A 68 4.75 -13.07 14.68
CA MET A 68 3.60 -13.98 14.71
C MET A 68 4.04 -15.45 14.77
N LYS A 69 4.82 -15.78 15.78
CA LYS A 69 5.36 -17.15 15.94
C LYS A 69 4.29 -18.22 15.80
N GLY A 70 4.53 -19.20 14.94
CA GLY A 70 3.60 -20.29 14.67
C GLY A 70 2.46 -19.95 13.71
N HIS A 71 2.33 -18.71 13.24
CA HIS A 71 1.37 -18.37 12.20
C HIS A 71 1.89 -18.84 10.84
N PRO A 72 1.19 -19.74 10.13
CA PRO A 72 1.62 -20.16 8.81
C PRO A 72 1.43 -18.99 7.84
N TYR A 73 2.51 -18.64 7.12
CA TYR A 73 2.47 -17.55 6.16
C TYR A 73 3.12 -17.95 4.84
N ARG A 74 2.37 -17.84 3.76
CA ARG A 74 2.84 -18.05 2.38
C ARG A 74 2.55 -16.82 1.55
N GLN A 75 3.41 -16.51 0.63
CA GLN A 75 3.27 -15.35 -0.24
C GLN A 75 3.71 -15.69 -1.67
N SER A 76 3.07 -15.05 -2.62
CA SER A 76 3.42 -15.11 -4.04
C SER A 76 3.46 -13.70 -4.59
N MET A 77 4.47 -13.38 -5.39
CA MET A 77 4.57 -12.08 -6.04
C MET A 77 4.33 -12.28 -7.54
N ILE A 78 3.38 -11.53 -8.08
CA ILE A 78 2.93 -11.58 -9.46
C ILE A 78 3.08 -10.18 -10.02
N THR A 79 4.17 -9.94 -10.73
CA THR A 79 4.54 -8.58 -11.14
C THR A 79 4.85 -8.51 -12.62
N ILE A 80 4.40 -7.42 -13.24
CA ILE A 80 4.76 -7.02 -14.60
C ILE A 80 5.42 -5.65 -14.49
N SER A 81 6.64 -5.51 -15.00
CA SER A 81 7.39 -4.24 -14.91
C SER A 81 6.62 -3.10 -15.56
N GLY A 82 6.44 -2.00 -14.83
CA GLY A 82 5.74 -0.80 -15.33
C GLY A 82 4.23 -0.93 -15.47
N SER A 83 3.63 -2.05 -15.04
CA SER A 83 2.20 -2.29 -15.24
C SER A 83 1.30 -1.35 -14.43
N GLY A 84 0.16 -1.02 -15.03
CA GLY A 84 -1.06 -0.62 -14.32
C GLY A 84 -1.98 -1.82 -14.06
N PHE A 85 -3.11 -1.57 -13.43
CA PHE A 85 -4.11 -2.59 -13.16
C PHE A 85 -4.63 -3.26 -14.45
N ASP A 86 -4.79 -2.49 -15.51
CA ASP A 86 -5.31 -2.93 -16.81
C ASP A 86 -4.42 -3.96 -17.54
N TRP A 87 -3.15 -4.11 -17.12
CA TRP A 87 -2.23 -5.10 -17.71
C TRP A 87 -2.37 -6.49 -17.09
N HIS A 88 -3.03 -6.60 -15.92
CA HIS A 88 -3.15 -7.85 -15.20
C HIS A 88 -4.43 -8.60 -15.53
N ASP A 89 -4.31 -9.84 -16.02
CA ASP A 89 -5.41 -10.80 -16.09
C ASP A 89 -5.53 -11.51 -14.73
N VAL A 90 -6.11 -10.82 -13.74
CA VAL A 90 -6.21 -11.31 -12.37
C VAL A 90 -7.00 -12.61 -12.27
N ASP A 91 -8.03 -12.82 -13.10
CA ASP A 91 -8.81 -14.07 -13.13
C ASP A 91 -7.92 -15.28 -13.45
N SER A 92 -6.95 -15.09 -14.36
CA SER A 92 -6.02 -16.15 -14.76
C SER A 92 -5.11 -16.63 -13.62
N TYR A 93 -4.81 -15.77 -12.64
CA TYR A 93 -3.93 -16.11 -11.52
C TYR A 93 -4.58 -17.08 -10.52
N PHE A 94 -5.89 -17.18 -10.54
CA PHE A 94 -6.66 -18.07 -9.67
C PHE A 94 -7.05 -19.39 -10.32
N ARG A 95 -6.71 -19.59 -11.60
CA ARG A 95 -6.97 -20.87 -12.27
C ARG A 95 -6.26 -22.02 -11.54
N PRO A 96 -6.85 -23.21 -11.46
CA PRO A 96 -6.18 -24.38 -10.91
C PRO A 96 -4.79 -24.56 -11.54
N ASN A 97 -3.76 -24.70 -10.70
CA ASN A 97 -2.36 -24.90 -11.09
C ASN A 97 -1.71 -23.77 -11.90
N ALA A 98 -2.33 -22.59 -11.98
CA ALA A 98 -1.78 -21.45 -12.72
C ALA A 98 -0.57 -20.81 -12.02
N ILE A 99 -0.59 -20.72 -10.68
CA ILE A 99 0.51 -20.21 -9.87
C ILE A 99 1.10 -21.36 -9.06
N GLY A 100 2.27 -21.81 -9.50
CA GLY A 100 3.25 -22.69 -8.92
C GLY A 100 2.88 -23.48 -7.68
N LYS A 101 2.00 -24.48 -7.81
CA LYS A 101 1.72 -25.41 -6.72
C LYS A 101 1.89 -26.84 -7.22
N TYR A 102 3.04 -27.08 -7.80
CA TYR A 102 3.49 -28.40 -8.11
C TYR A 102 4.84 -28.66 -7.42
N SER A 103 5.14 -29.91 -7.22
CA SER A 103 6.44 -30.43 -6.83
C SER A 103 6.85 -31.54 -7.79
N PHE A 104 8.12 -31.87 -7.80
CA PHE A 104 8.62 -33.06 -8.50
C PHE A 104 8.67 -34.22 -7.52
N ALA A 105 8.08 -35.33 -7.89
CA ALA A 105 8.27 -36.59 -7.17
C ALA A 105 9.63 -37.20 -7.45
N ALA A 106 10.01 -38.26 -6.72
CA ALA A 106 11.33 -38.91 -6.84
C ALA A 106 11.56 -39.48 -8.26
N ASP A 107 10.54 -39.78 -9.01
CA ASP A 107 10.58 -40.27 -10.39
C ASP A 107 10.51 -39.13 -11.43
N ASN A 108 10.67 -37.87 -11.01
CA ASN A 108 10.53 -36.66 -11.81
C ASN A 108 9.11 -36.40 -12.38
N SER A 109 8.10 -37.13 -11.94
CA SER A 109 6.72 -36.78 -12.27
C SER A 109 6.29 -35.48 -11.58
N VAL A 110 5.39 -34.74 -12.23
CA VAL A 110 4.82 -33.50 -11.69
C VAL A 110 3.64 -33.84 -10.79
N VAL A 111 3.70 -33.43 -9.55
CA VAL A 111 2.61 -33.55 -8.58
C VAL A 111 2.02 -32.19 -8.28
N PHE A 112 0.76 -31.97 -8.66
CA PHE A 112 0.04 -30.75 -8.33
C PHE A 112 -0.49 -30.81 -6.90
N ASN A 113 -0.14 -29.80 -6.10
CA ASN A 113 -0.60 -29.70 -4.73
C ASN A 113 -2.08 -29.32 -4.69
N GLN A 114 -2.89 -30.16 -4.04
CA GLN A 114 -4.30 -29.85 -3.81
C GLN A 114 -4.44 -28.76 -2.76
N ASN A 115 -5.29 -27.76 -3.03
CA ASN A 115 -5.67 -26.75 -2.04
C ASN A 115 -7.05 -27.10 -1.48
N SER A 116 -7.17 -27.07 -0.16
CA SER A 116 -8.44 -27.27 0.55
C SER A 116 -9.26 -25.98 0.73
N GLY A 117 -8.84 -24.87 0.12
CA GLY A 117 -9.45 -23.54 0.26
C GLY A 117 -9.03 -22.61 -0.86
N PRO A 118 -9.28 -21.30 -0.73
CA PRO A 118 -8.85 -20.33 -1.73
C PRO A 118 -7.33 -20.38 -1.92
N LEU A 119 -6.87 -20.18 -3.16
CA LEU A 119 -5.47 -20.19 -3.51
C LEU A 119 -4.68 -19.16 -2.69
N PHE A 120 -5.26 -17.99 -2.54
CA PHE A 120 -4.80 -16.89 -1.69
C PHE A 120 -5.94 -16.42 -0.80
N GLU A 121 -5.68 -16.25 0.49
CA GLU A 121 -6.67 -15.68 1.42
C GLU A 121 -6.76 -14.15 1.25
N ALA A 122 -5.66 -13.51 0.86
CA ALA A 122 -5.62 -12.09 0.50
C ALA A 122 -4.92 -11.87 -0.83
N SER A 123 -5.35 -10.83 -1.56
CA SER A 123 -4.70 -10.35 -2.79
C SER A 123 -4.45 -8.86 -2.66
N VAL A 124 -3.18 -8.48 -2.52
CA VAL A 124 -2.73 -7.11 -2.45
C VAL A 124 -2.49 -6.60 -3.86
N LEU A 125 -3.22 -5.57 -4.24
CA LEU A 125 -3.28 -5.02 -5.59
C LEU A 125 -2.66 -3.61 -5.60
N MET A 126 -1.72 -3.36 -6.51
CA MET A 126 -1.08 -2.05 -6.70
C MET A 126 -1.10 -1.65 -8.16
N ASP A 127 -1.64 -0.48 -8.43
CA ASP A 127 -1.65 0.13 -9.77
C ASP A 127 -0.29 0.76 -10.12
N CYS A 128 -0.16 1.31 -11.33
CA CYS A 128 1.00 2.09 -11.69
C CYS A 128 1.17 3.30 -10.74
N SER A 129 2.38 3.80 -10.64
CA SER A 129 2.74 4.84 -9.66
C SER A 129 1.95 6.16 -9.79
N GLN A 130 1.45 6.48 -10.99
CA GLN A 130 0.69 7.71 -11.27
C GLN A 130 -0.74 7.45 -11.77
N CYS A 131 -1.08 6.23 -12.17
CA CYS A 131 -2.38 5.92 -12.77
C CYS A 131 -3.56 6.43 -11.93
N PRO A 132 -3.55 6.30 -10.59
CA PRO A 132 -4.67 6.75 -9.76
C PRO A 132 -4.95 8.26 -9.84
N ILE A 133 -3.94 9.05 -10.21
CA ILE A 133 -4.03 10.53 -10.25
C ILE A 133 -3.79 11.11 -11.65
N HIS A 134 -3.45 10.28 -12.63
CA HIS A 134 -3.17 10.72 -13.99
C HIS A 134 -4.45 11.16 -14.70
N PRO A 135 -4.47 12.30 -15.41
CA PRO A 135 -5.71 12.84 -16.01
C PRO A 135 -6.49 11.86 -16.88
N THR A 136 -5.79 11.01 -17.65
CA THR A 136 -6.41 10.04 -18.56
C THR A 136 -6.53 8.63 -17.99
N MET A 137 -5.71 8.26 -16.98
CA MET A 137 -5.67 6.90 -16.44
C MET A 137 -6.48 6.71 -15.15
N LYS A 138 -6.88 7.79 -14.48
CA LYS A 138 -7.65 7.66 -13.23
C LYS A 138 -9.00 6.95 -13.41
N SER A 139 -9.64 7.10 -14.56
CA SER A 139 -10.87 6.36 -14.86
C SER A 139 -10.61 4.86 -15.02
N VAL A 140 -9.49 4.50 -15.69
CA VAL A 140 -9.02 3.13 -15.84
C VAL A 140 -8.67 2.54 -14.46
N PHE A 141 -7.98 3.29 -13.60
CA PHE A 141 -7.72 2.89 -12.22
C PHE A 141 -9.02 2.51 -11.48
N HIS A 142 -10.05 3.36 -11.50
CA HIS A 142 -11.31 3.07 -10.80
C HIS A 142 -12.06 1.89 -11.40
N GLU A 143 -12.09 1.76 -12.73
CA GLU A 143 -12.70 0.64 -13.44
C GLU A 143 -12.05 -0.68 -13.02
N TYR A 144 -10.72 -0.76 -13.10
CA TYR A 144 -9.99 -1.99 -12.79
C TYR A 144 -9.87 -2.24 -11.28
N ALA A 145 -9.88 -1.22 -10.44
CA ALA A 145 -10.01 -1.39 -8.98
C ALA A 145 -11.30 -2.17 -8.65
N LYS A 146 -12.42 -1.81 -9.29
CA LYS A 146 -13.68 -2.55 -9.14
C LYS A 146 -13.58 -3.96 -9.72
N LYS A 147 -13.17 -4.08 -10.98
CA LYS A 147 -13.08 -5.36 -11.71
C LYS A 147 -12.22 -6.38 -10.96
N HIS A 148 -11.04 -5.96 -10.49
CA HIS A 148 -10.13 -6.85 -9.78
C HIS A 148 -10.63 -7.19 -8.37
N SER A 149 -11.26 -6.25 -7.68
CA SER A 149 -11.87 -6.53 -6.38
C SER A 149 -12.97 -7.59 -6.48
N ASP A 150 -13.84 -7.47 -7.49
CA ASP A 150 -14.90 -8.45 -7.74
C ASP A 150 -14.33 -9.82 -8.15
N THR A 151 -13.32 -9.82 -9.02
CA THR A 151 -12.63 -11.04 -9.46
C THR A 151 -11.97 -11.77 -8.27
N VAL A 152 -11.25 -11.04 -7.44
CA VAL A 152 -10.59 -11.59 -6.25
C VAL A 152 -11.61 -12.23 -5.31
N ARG A 153 -12.74 -11.54 -5.05
CA ARG A 153 -13.82 -12.08 -4.20
C ARG A 153 -14.49 -13.30 -4.80
N LYS A 154 -14.72 -13.32 -6.11
CA LYS A 154 -15.26 -14.48 -6.84
C LYS A 154 -14.45 -15.75 -6.56
N HIS A 155 -13.13 -15.60 -6.38
CA HIS A 155 -12.22 -16.71 -6.06
C HIS A 155 -12.02 -16.95 -4.55
N GLY A 156 -12.84 -16.34 -3.69
CA GLY A 156 -12.79 -16.52 -2.25
C GLY A 156 -11.61 -15.83 -1.55
N SER A 157 -10.91 -14.94 -2.24
CA SER A 157 -9.81 -14.12 -1.69
C SER A 157 -10.32 -12.73 -1.27
N VAL A 158 -9.65 -12.09 -0.32
CA VAL A 158 -9.98 -10.73 0.13
C VAL A 158 -9.07 -9.74 -0.61
N PRO A 159 -9.63 -8.79 -1.39
CA PRO A 159 -8.84 -7.75 -2.03
C PRO A 159 -8.33 -6.74 -1.00
N VAL A 160 -7.11 -6.26 -1.22
CA VAL A 160 -6.47 -5.19 -0.45
C VAL A 160 -5.76 -4.27 -1.44
N PHE A 161 -5.91 -2.95 -1.32
CA PHE A 161 -5.16 -2.02 -2.14
C PHE A 161 -3.87 -1.59 -1.46
N PHE A 162 -2.81 -1.47 -2.24
CA PHE A 162 -1.54 -0.95 -1.79
C PHE A 162 -1.37 0.48 -2.34
N MET A 163 -1.44 1.47 -1.47
CA MET A 163 -1.24 2.87 -1.82
C MET A 163 0.24 3.11 -2.13
N SER A 164 0.57 3.39 -3.39
CA SER A 164 1.91 3.79 -3.80
C SER A 164 2.29 5.17 -3.23
N TRP A 165 3.58 5.50 -3.29
CA TRP A 165 4.13 6.77 -2.78
C TRP A 165 4.35 7.78 -3.89
N ALA A 166 4.42 9.06 -3.50
CA ALA A 166 4.83 10.15 -4.37
C ALA A 166 6.29 9.99 -4.83
N TYR A 167 6.62 10.50 -6.00
CA TYR A 167 8.02 10.58 -6.42
C TYR A 167 8.79 11.54 -5.51
N GLN A 168 10.09 11.31 -5.34
CA GLN A 168 10.94 12.15 -4.48
C GLN A 168 10.94 13.63 -4.91
N ASP A 169 10.88 13.88 -6.21
CA ASP A 169 10.86 15.21 -6.82
C ASP A 169 9.43 15.73 -7.12
N LYS A 170 8.40 15.03 -6.66
CA LYS A 170 6.98 15.40 -6.81
C LYS A 170 6.18 15.09 -5.54
N PRO A 171 6.56 15.64 -4.38
CA PRO A 171 5.92 15.33 -3.10
C PRO A 171 4.44 15.72 -3.04
N GLU A 172 4.00 16.65 -3.89
CA GLU A 172 2.59 17.07 -4.04
C GLU A 172 1.67 15.93 -4.49
N MET A 173 2.19 14.85 -5.07
CA MET A 173 1.42 13.66 -5.42
C MET A 173 0.85 12.94 -4.19
N THR A 174 1.45 13.12 -3.02
CA THR A 174 1.10 12.35 -1.81
C THR A 174 -0.37 12.43 -1.46
N GLN A 175 -0.92 13.64 -1.36
CA GLN A 175 -2.32 13.82 -0.97
C GLN A 175 -3.27 13.28 -2.06
N ALA A 176 -2.98 13.56 -3.32
CA ALA A 176 -3.80 13.09 -4.43
C ALA A 176 -3.83 11.55 -4.52
N LEU A 177 -2.70 10.88 -4.31
CA LEU A 177 -2.64 9.41 -4.24
C LEU A 177 -3.43 8.88 -3.04
N ALA A 178 -3.28 9.50 -1.87
CA ALA A 178 -4.00 9.09 -0.68
C ALA A 178 -5.52 9.20 -0.87
N ASP A 179 -6.00 10.29 -1.47
CA ASP A 179 -7.41 10.50 -1.76
C ASP A 179 -7.93 9.49 -2.78
N ALA A 180 -7.18 9.26 -3.87
CA ALA A 180 -7.58 8.32 -4.92
C ALA A 180 -7.69 6.88 -4.39
N TYR A 181 -6.69 6.39 -3.65
CA TYR A 181 -6.72 5.05 -3.09
C TYR A 181 -7.78 4.91 -1.98
N THR A 182 -7.99 5.95 -1.16
CA THR A 182 -9.04 5.93 -0.13
C THR A 182 -10.42 5.90 -0.76
N ALA A 183 -10.67 6.72 -1.78
CA ALA A 183 -11.93 6.72 -2.52
C ALA A 183 -12.19 5.37 -3.20
N ALA A 184 -11.17 4.77 -3.86
CA ALA A 184 -11.29 3.45 -4.46
C ALA A 184 -11.54 2.36 -3.41
N GLY A 185 -10.84 2.43 -2.25
CA GLY A 185 -11.04 1.53 -1.13
C GLY A 185 -12.46 1.60 -0.58
N ASN A 186 -12.97 2.80 -0.38
CA ASN A 186 -14.33 3.02 0.11
C ASN A 186 -15.40 2.55 -0.90
N ALA A 187 -15.24 2.91 -2.18
CA ALA A 187 -16.18 2.52 -3.23
C ALA A 187 -16.27 1.00 -3.41
N ASN A 188 -15.18 0.28 -3.18
CA ASN A 188 -15.10 -1.17 -3.36
C ASN A 188 -15.11 -1.95 -2.05
N GLN A 189 -15.23 -1.30 -0.90
CA GLN A 189 -15.15 -1.92 0.43
C GLN A 189 -13.84 -2.72 0.62
N VAL A 190 -12.71 -2.10 0.28
CA VAL A 190 -11.38 -2.69 0.28
C VAL A 190 -10.49 -1.99 1.30
N LEU A 191 -9.76 -2.77 2.08
CA LEU A 191 -8.72 -2.26 2.98
C LEU A 191 -7.58 -1.66 2.16
N VAL A 192 -7.04 -0.51 2.59
CA VAL A 192 -5.91 0.15 1.94
C VAL A 192 -4.68 0.11 2.85
N ILE A 193 -3.55 -0.32 2.33
CA ILE A 193 -2.24 -0.24 2.98
C ILE A 193 -1.66 1.15 2.69
N PRO A 194 -1.46 2.03 3.68
CA PRO A 194 -1.11 3.43 3.47
C PRO A 194 0.41 3.66 3.29
N ALA A 195 1.08 2.88 2.41
CA ALA A 195 2.53 2.95 2.26
C ALA A 195 3.00 4.33 1.77
N GLY A 196 2.25 4.98 0.89
CA GLY A 196 2.58 6.34 0.41
C GLY A 196 2.55 7.39 1.52
N LEU A 197 1.60 7.28 2.45
CA LEU A 197 1.56 8.15 3.63
C LEU A 197 2.70 7.86 4.61
N ALA A 198 3.12 6.59 4.73
CA ALA A 198 4.28 6.25 5.56
C ALA A 198 5.58 6.84 4.98
N PHE A 199 5.76 6.84 3.65
CA PHE A 199 6.88 7.52 3.01
C PHE A 199 6.89 9.01 3.34
N ALA A 200 5.78 9.71 3.13
CA ALA A 200 5.67 11.14 3.40
C ALA A 200 5.98 11.47 4.88
N ARG A 201 5.44 10.67 5.82
CA ARG A 201 5.71 10.84 7.25
C ARG A 201 7.18 10.62 7.60
N SER A 202 7.82 9.59 7.05
CA SER A 202 9.24 9.32 7.30
C SER A 202 10.13 10.46 6.80
N ILE A 203 9.87 10.95 5.58
CA ILE A 203 10.61 12.07 4.98
C ILE A 203 10.45 13.34 5.83
N ALA A 204 9.25 13.65 6.28
CA ALA A 204 9.00 14.80 7.12
C ALA A 204 9.67 14.71 8.50
N ALA A 205 9.67 13.52 9.12
CA ALA A 205 10.21 13.31 10.46
C ALA A 205 11.74 13.15 10.47
N LYS A 206 12.33 12.52 9.45
CA LYS A 206 13.78 12.25 9.39
C LYS A 206 14.27 12.32 7.93
N PRO A 207 14.45 13.54 7.38
CA PRO A 207 14.82 13.74 5.96
C PRO A 207 16.12 13.07 5.54
N GLY A 208 17.02 12.77 6.49
CA GLY A 208 18.29 12.07 6.24
C GLY A 208 18.13 10.57 5.92
N VAL A 209 16.94 9.98 6.12
CA VAL A 209 16.65 8.60 5.71
C VAL A 209 16.15 8.61 4.27
N ASN A 210 17.01 8.17 3.34
CA ASN A 210 16.65 8.13 1.93
C ASN A 210 15.79 6.90 1.63
N LEU A 211 14.56 7.12 1.18
CA LEU A 211 13.61 6.06 0.84
C LEU A 211 13.60 5.70 -0.66
N TYR A 212 14.39 6.38 -1.49
CA TYR A 212 14.35 6.26 -2.94
C TYR A 212 15.65 5.74 -3.54
N ALA A 213 15.53 5.00 -4.61
CA ALA A 213 16.61 4.69 -5.52
C ALA A 213 17.05 5.95 -6.29
N PRO A 214 18.19 5.92 -7.02
CA PRO A 214 18.68 7.09 -7.76
C PRO A 214 17.72 7.68 -8.79
N ASP A 215 16.76 6.90 -9.28
CA ASP A 215 15.74 7.34 -10.22
C ASP A 215 14.62 8.17 -9.58
N LYS A 216 14.65 8.36 -8.25
CA LYS A 216 13.67 9.14 -7.46
C LYS A 216 12.24 8.58 -7.46
N ARG A 217 12.07 7.34 -7.86
CA ARG A 217 10.76 6.66 -7.99
C ARG A 217 10.70 5.33 -7.29
N HIS A 218 11.63 4.43 -7.63
CA HIS A 218 11.71 3.12 -6.99
C HIS A 218 12.20 3.25 -5.54
N PRO A 219 11.86 2.29 -4.68
CA PRO A 219 12.27 2.36 -3.29
C PRO A 219 13.75 1.99 -3.14
N SER A 220 14.43 2.61 -2.19
CA SER A 220 15.68 2.11 -1.61
C SER A 220 15.39 0.87 -0.75
N VAL A 221 16.43 0.30 -0.12
CA VAL A 221 16.24 -0.78 0.86
C VAL A 221 15.38 -0.29 2.04
N GLU A 222 15.62 0.94 2.51
CA GLU A 222 14.84 1.60 3.56
C GLU A 222 13.37 1.77 3.15
N GLY A 223 13.14 2.21 1.90
CA GLY A 223 11.79 2.35 1.34
C GLY A 223 11.05 1.01 1.24
N THR A 224 11.74 -0.05 0.79
CA THR A 224 11.17 -1.40 0.74
C THR A 224 10.88 -1.93 2.15
N TYR A 225 11.77 -1.68 3.11
CA TYR A 225 11.56 -2.04 4.51
C TYR A 225 10.34 -1.34 5.10
N LEU A 226 10.22 -0.02 4.88
CA LEU A 226 9.07 0.77 5.35
C LEU A 226 7.75 0.26 4.75
N SER A 227 7.75 -0.06 3.45
CA SER A 227 6.60 -0.65 2.76
C SER A 227 6.18 -1.99 3.38
N ALA A 228 7.16 -2.85 3.68
CA ALA A 228 6.91 -4.14 4.33
C ALA A 228 6.38 -3.97 5.77
N ALA A 229 6.98 -3.07 6.56
CA ALA A 229 6.54 -2.76 7.92
C ALA A 229 5.11 -2.18 7.95
N THR A 230 4.77 -1.30 6.98
CA THR A 230 3.42 -0.74 6.84
C THR A 230 2.42 -1.83 6.43
N THR A 231 2.82 -2.73 5.55
CA THR A 231 2.01 -3.89 5.16
C THR A 231 1.78 -4.83 6.34
N TYR A 232 2.82 -5.12 7.12
CA TYR A 232 2.71 -5.91 8.34
C TYR A 232 1.71 -5.29 9.33
N ALA A 233 1.87 -4.00 9.63
CA ALA A 233 0.98 -3.30 10.55
C ALA A 233 -0.48 -3.29 10.07
N THR A 234 -0.71 -3.20 8.76
CA THR A 234 -2.06 -3.14 8.18
C THR A 234 -2.73 -4.50 8.14
N LEU A 235 -2.09 -5.51 7.53
CA LEU A 235 -2.70 -6.83 7.30
C LEU A 235 -2.83 -7.65 8.59
N PHE A 236 -1.83 -7.59 9.46
CA PHE A 236 -1.78 -8.40 10.67
C PHE A 236 -2.27 -7.66 11.92
N ASN A 237 -2.54 -6.35 11.81
CA ASN A 237 -2.95 -5.49 12.92
C ASN A 237 -2.01 -5.63 14.13
N ARG A 238 -0.71 -5.63 13.87
CA ARG A 238 0.33 -5.75 14.88
C ARG A 238 1.42 -4.70 14.68
N SER A 239 1.96 -4.20 15.78
CA SER A 239 3.07 -3.25 15.72
C SER A 239 4.33 -3.94 15.21
N PRO A 240 5.02 -3.37 14.20
CA PRO A 240 6.36 -3.82 13.81
C PRO A 240 7.45 -3.31 14.75
N VAL A 241 7.13 -2.43 15.70
CA VAL A 241 8.10 -1.81 16.61
C VAL A 241 8.75 -2.88 17.49
N GLY A 242 10.09 -2.91 17.49
CA GLY A 242 10.88 -3.86 18.26
C GLY A 242 11.15 -5.19 17.57
N LEU A 243 10.68 -5.41 16.33
CA LEU A 243 11.11 -6.56 15.53
C LEU A 243 12.61 -6.45 15.24
N LYS A 244 13.32 -7.57 15.34
CA LYS A 244 14.78 -7.65 15.20
C LYS A 244 15.25 -7.72 13.74
N PHE A 245 14.37 -8.18 12.85
CA PHE A 245 14.68 -8.20 11.42
C PHE A 245 14.94 -6.78 10.92
N ASN A 246 16.10 -6.56 10.34
CA ASN A 246 16.60 -5.21 9.98
C ASN A 246 16.97 -5.05 8.49
N ALA A 247 16.90 -6.11 7.69
CA ALA A 247 17.31 -6.07 6.28
C ALA A 247 18.74 -5.52 6.02
N GLY A 248 19.65 -5.62 7.01
CA GLY A 248 21.00 -5.06 6.93
C GLY A 248 21.09 -3.54 7.18
N LEU A 249 19.98 -2.90 7.57
CA LEU A 249 19.91 -1.47 7.85
C LEU A 249 20.46 -1.14 9.25
N ASN A 250 20.83 0.14 9.44
CA ASN A 250 21.22 0.66 10.76
C ASN A 250 20.05 0.53 11.75
N PRO A 251 20.31 0.07 13.00
CA PRO A 251 19.26 -0.11 14.01
C PRO A 251 18.41 1.14 14.30
N GLU A 252 19.02 2.33 14.29
CA GLU A 252 18.28 3.59 14.50
C GLU A 252 17.32 3.92 13.34
N VAL A 253 17.74 3.58 12.11
CA VAL A 253 16.90 3.72 10.91
C VAL A 253 15.74 2.74 11.01
N VAL A 254 16.02 1.48 11.35
CA VAL A 254 14.99 0.44 11.54
C VAL A 254 13.95 0.84 12.56
N ALA A 255 14.39 1.29 13.75
CA ALA A 255 13.48 1.75 14.81
C ALA A 255 12.59 2.90 14.34
N HIS A 256 13.17 3.87 13.62
CA HIS A 256 12.41 4.96 13.00
C HIS A 256 11.36 4.46 12.01
N LEU A 257 11.75 3.60 11.07
CA LEU A 257 10.85 3.09 10.02
C LEU A 257 9.71 2.24 10.60
N GLN A 258 10.01 1.42 11.62
CA GLN A 258 9.00 0.63 12.33
C GLN A 258 7.98 1.53 13.04
N GLN A 259 8.44 2.55 13.74
CA GLN A 259 7.56 3.50 14.41
C GLN A 259 6.69 4.28 13.42
N VAL A 260 7.29 4.78 12.35
CA VAL A 260 6.57 5.49 11.28
C VAL A 260 5.49 4.61 10.66
N ALA A 261 5.82 3.35 10.34
CA ALA A 261 4.86 2.40 9.79
C ALA A 261 3.65 2.22 10.73
N TRP A 262 3.92 1.96 12.01
CA TRP A 262 2.87 1.79 13.02
C TRP A 262 1.99 3.04 13.15
N ASP A 263 2.57 4.19 13.40
CA ASP A 263 1.85 5.44 13.61
C ASP A 263 1.01 5.83 12.38
N THR A 264 1.55 5.62 11.19
CA THR A 264 0.82 5.90 9.95
C THR A 264 -0.42 5.03 9.83
N VAL A 265 -0.29 3.73 10.09
CA VAL A 265 -1.42 2.80 10.01
C VAL A 265 -2.47 3.13 11.08
N GLN A 266 -2.05 3.41 12.33
CA GLN A 266 -2.97 3.79 13.40
C GLN A 266 -3.75 5.06 13.05
N GLN A 267 -3.04 6.09 12.58
CA GLN A 267 -3.68 7.36 12.22
C GLN A 267 -4.61 7.20 11.00
N TYR A 268 -4.15 6.53 9.94
CA TYR A 268 -4.91 6.38 8.71
C TYR A 268 -6.19 5.57 8.94
N LEU A 269 -6.11 4.46 9.66
CA LEU A 269 -7.24 3.59 9.90
C LEU A 269 -8.09 4.03 11.12
N GLY A 270 -7.66 5.02 11.90
CA GLY A 270 -8.37 5.50 13.09
C GLY A 270 -8.47 4.41 14.16
N ARG A 271 -7.36 3.76 14.45
CA ARG A 271 -7.22 2.71 15.46
C ARG A 271 -6.53 3.22 16.72
#